data_c0d936b88558841c8310118aeb6f2d8d
#
_entry.id   c0d936b88558841c8310118aeb6f2d8d
#
_cell.length_a   1.000
_cell.length_b   1.000
_cell.length_c   1.000
_cell.angle_alpha   90.00
_cell.angle_beta   90.00
_cell.angle_gamma   90.00
#
_symmetry.space_group_name_H-M   'P 1'
#
loop_
_entity.id
_entity.type
_entity.pdbx_description
1 polymer ?
#
loop_
_entity_poly.entity_id
_entity_poly.type
_entity_poly.pdbx_seq_one_letter_code
_entity_poly.pdbx_strand_id
1 'polypeptide(L)'
;MLKILQAAEFDRCIELAYELAMDPARSGYPTYCDGMKTKGDFVERTRASMERSDEDVLVFEENGTVEGVIAFQHQEGERYLHVHCLSIRKDTGRALEEFVAYCRERWPGAMLDVGLPAENVDARSWLEGQGVPCIERSWNYLFDLSGYQPAAEVSGVRPVTEENFEEFAAIHRRVQGEMYWNCERIRKAMADWHLFITGTGDEAGEVILTGFGSNEHQEIFALGFADGKYRAEPFRALLTAALHLLKEKGTRWLTFFVDVGGPEKEVLDKMGFRCVGEFQAYRVKL
;
A
#
# COMPACT_ATOMS: atom_id res chain seq x y z
N MET A 1 -13.82 24.21 0.84
CA MET A 1 -14.71 23.62 -0.18
C MET A 1 -13.90 22.73 -1.09
N LEU A 2 -14.35 21.50 -1.29
CA LEU A 2 -13.71 20.51 -2.13
C LEU A 2 -14.14 20.67 -3.59
N LYS A 3 -13.18 20.58 -4.53
CA LYS A 3 -13.44 20.65 -5.98
C LYS A 3 -12.44 19.78 -6.76
N ILE A 4 -12.78 19.39 -7.98
CA ILE A 4 -11.86 18.68 -8.88
C ILE A 4 -10.72 19.64 -9.27
N LEU A 5 -9.47 19.15 -9.15
CA LEU A 5 -8.27 19.88 -9.56
C LEU A 5 -8.27 20.08 -11.08
N GLN A 6 -8.19 21.32 -11.51
CA GLN A 6 -8.07 21.66 -12.92
C GLN A 6 -6.61 21.74 -13.34
N ALA A 7 -6.29 21.36 -14.58
CA ALA A 7 -4.92 21.37 -15.11
C ALA A 7 -4.22 22.73 -14.94
N ALA A 8 -4.95 23.83 -15.09
CA ALA A 8 -4.43 25.20 -14.93
C ALA A 8 -4.04 25.53 -13.46
N GLU A 9 -4.52 24.76 -12.48
CA GLU A 9 -4.26 24.98 -11.06
C GLU A 9 -3.18 24.02 -10.54
N PHE A 10 -2.76 23.05 -11.35
CA PHE A 10 -1.85 21.96 -10.93
C PHE A 10 -0.59 22.48 -10.26
N ASP A 11 0.15 23.38 -10.91
CA ASP A 11 1.43 23.88 -10.40
C ASP A 11 1.30 24.62 -9.05
N ARG A 12 0.16 25.27 -8.81
CA ARG A 12 -0.14 25.92 -7.54
C ARG A 12 -0.37 24.93 -6.41
N CYS A 13 -0.95 23.77 -6.72
CA CYS A 13 -1.37 22.79 -5.72
C CYS A 13 -0.28 21.77 -5.40
N ILE A 14 0.53 21.38 -6.41
CA ILE A 14 1.43 20.24 -6.30
C ILE A 14 2.58 20.47 -5.32
N GLU A 15 3.11 21.69 -5.23
CA GLU A 15 4.16 22.05 -4.28
C GLU A 15 3.71 21.80 -2.83
N LEU A 16 2.54 22.36 -2.48
CA LEU A 16 1.94 22.15 -1.18
C LEU A 16 1.64 20.67 -0.93
N ALA A 17 1.06 19.98 -1.92
CA ALA A 17 0.72 18.57 -1.78
C ALA A 17 1.95 17.72 -1.49
N TYR A 18 3.07 17.97 -2.19
CA TYR A 18 4.32 17.26 -1.93
C TYR A 18 4.91 17.56 -0.56
N GLU A 19 4.94 18.83 -0.14
CA GLU A 19 5.40 19.23 1.19
C GLU A 19 4.62 18.49 2.30
N LEU A 20 3.30 18.46 2.18
CA LEU A 20 2.42 17.78 3.15
C LEU A 20 2.53 16.24 3.04
N ALA A 21 2.73 15.71 1.84
CA ALA A 21 2.90 14.27 1.63
C ALA A 21 4.12 13.71 2.36
N MET A 22 5.14 14.53 2.58
CA MET A 22 6.35 14.16 3.32
C MET A 22 6.21 14.29 4.84
N ASP A 23 5.07 14.82 5.33
CA ASP A 23 4.77 14.93 6.76
C ASP A 23 3.76 13.84 7.17
N PRO A 24 4.17 12.80 7.93
CA PRO A 24 3.25 11.74 8.37
C PRO A 24 2.03 12.24 9.14
N ALA A 25 2.14 13.38 9.83
CA ALA A 25 1.01 13.97 10.55
C ALA A 25 -0.05 14.63 9.64
N ARG A 26 0.27 14.81 8.35
CA ARG A 26 -0.55 15.53 7.36
C ARG A 26 -0.87 14.73 6.11
N SER A 27 -0.27 13.54 5.98
CA SER A 27 -0.38 12.69 4.79
C SER A 27 -1.20 11.44 5.05
N GLY A 28 -1.60 10.80 3.95
CA GLY A 28 -2.16 9.45 3.91
C GLY A 28 -1.23 8.46 3.19
N TYR A 29 -1.49 7.19 3.38
CA TYR A 29 -0.88 6.13 2.60
C TYR A 29 -1.53 6.08 1.18
N PRO A 30 -0.79 5.77 0.11
CA PRO A 30 0.64 5.38 0.13
C PRO A 30 1.62 6.54 -0.06
N THR A 31 1.17 7.76 -0.06
CA THR A 31 1.92 8.95 -0.50
C THR A 31 3.36 9.03 0.00
N TYR A 32 3.61 8.67 1.27
CA TYR A 32 4.97 8.70 1.81
C TYR A 32 5.60 7.31 1.99
N CYS A 33 4.79 6.24 1.93
CA CYS A 33 5.24 4.87 2.22
C CYS A 33 5.62 4.07 0.98
N ASP A 34 5.01 4.35 -0.18
CA ASP A 34 5.14 3.54 -1.39
C ASP A 34 6.36 3.91 -2.25
N GLY A 35 7.31 4.67 -1.71
CA GLY A 35 8.53 5.01 -2.41
C GLY A 35 8.44 6.17 -3.38
N MET A 36 7.39 6.95 -3.38
CA MET A 36 7.40 8.27 -4.03
C MET A 36 8.37 9.21 -3.32
N LYS A 37 9.65 8.83 -3.35
CA LYS A 37 10.73 9.44 -2.57
C LYS A 37 11.21 10.75 -3.16
N THR A 38 10.95 10.99 -4.43
CA THR A 38 11.34 12.23 -5.08
C THR A 38 10.12 13.08 -5.40
N LYS A 39 10.33 14.39 -5.41
CA LYS A 39 9.31 15.34 -5.87
C LYS A 39 8.91 15.08 -7.33
N GLY A 40 9.88 14.66 -8.16
CA GLY A 40 9.63 14.33 -9.56
C GLY A 40 8.61 13.20 -9.69
N ASP A 41 8.83 12.09 -8.99
CA ASP A 41 7.92 10.93 -9.00
C ASP A 41 6.52 11.30 -8.50
N PHE A 42 6.44 12.08 -7.41
CA PHE A 42 5.17 12.55 -6.87
C PHE A 42 4.40 13.42 -7.86
N VAL A 43 5.08 14.36 -8.52
CA VAL A 43 4.50 15.25 -9.54
C VAL A 43 3.98 14.42 -10.72
N GLU A 44 4.80 13.50 -11.22
CA GLU A 44 4.48 12.63 -12.37
C GLU A 44 3.29 11.73 -12.06
N ARG A 45 3.28 11.08 -10.89
CA ARG A 45 2.18 10.23 -10.43
C ARG A 45 0.86 11.02 -10.30
N THR A 46 0.90 12.20 -9.66
CA THR A 46 -0.30 13.02 -9.47
C THR A 46 -0.82 13.55 -10.81
N ARG A 47 0.06 13.90 -11.74
CA ARG A 47 -0.34 14.31 -13.10
C ARG A 47 -0.98 13.15 -13.86
N ALA A 48 -0.41 11.97 -13.79
CA ALA A 48 -0.97 10.76 -14.39
C ALA A 48 -2.37 10.44 -13.83
N SER A 49 -2.60 10.65 -12.52
CA SER A 49 -3.93 10.49 -11.91
C SER A 49 -4.98 11.39 -12.56
N MET A 50 -4.63 12.64 -12.92
CA MET A 50 -5.56 13.57 -13.56
C MET A 50 -5.94 13.17 -14.99
N GLU A 51 -5.15 12.32 -15.64
CA GLU A 51 -5.37 11.85 -17.02
C GLU A 51 -6.14 10.54 -17.07
N ARG A 52 -6.28 9.85 -15.94
CA ARG A 52 -6.97 8.55 -15.85
C ARG A 52 -8.46 8.74 -15.64
N SER A 53 -9.25 7.90 -16.29
CA SER A 53 -10.71 7.91 -16.16
C SER A 53 -11.22 7.24 -14.88
N ASP A 54 -10.37 6.47 -14.19
CA ASP A 54 -10.65 5.73 -12.97
C ASP A 54 -10.03 6.39 -11.72
N GLU A 55 -9.48 7.60 -11.85
CA GLU A 55 -8.90 8.37 -10.75
C GLU A 55 -9.40 9.81 -10.77
N ASP A 56 -9.66 10.34 -9.57
CA ASP A 56 -9.97 11.76 -9.37
C ASP A 56 -8.92 12.41 -8.46
N VAL A 57 -8.54 13.65 -8.79
CA VAL A 57 -7.72 14.51 -7.94
C VAL A 57 -8.55 15.70 -7.51
N LEU A 58 -8.72 15.86 -6.21
CA LEU A 58 -9.51 16.91 -5.59
C LEU A 58 -8.62 17.89 -4.84
N VAL A 59 -9.05 19.16 -4.81
CA VAL A 59 -8.42 20.22 -4.04
C VAL A 59 -9.38 20.70 -2.96
N PHE A 60 -8.89 20.79 -1.73
CA PHE A 60 -9.57 21.43 -0.63
C PHE A 60 -9.09 22.87 -0.50
N GLU A 61 -10.02 23.82 -0.66
CA GLU A 61 -9.76 25.25 -0.55
C GLU A 61 -10.56 25.88 0.59
N GLU A 62 -9.92 26.79 1.32
CA GLU A 62 -10.54 27.62 2.30
C GLU A 62 -10.16 29.08 2.07
N ASN A 63 -11.17 29.98 1.96
CA ASN A 63 -10.98 31.41 1.72
C ASN A 63 -10.06 31.73 0.52
N GLY A 64 -10.14 30.92 -0.56
CA GLY A 64 -9.32 31.07 -1.76
C GLY A 64 -7.88 30.55 -1.63
N THR A 65 -7.54 29.94 -0.50
CA THR A 65 -6.23 29.32 -0.25
C THR A 65 -6.36 27.80 -0.37
N VAL A 66 -5.42 27.16 -1.08
CA VAL A 66 -5.31 25.69 -1.14
C VAL A 66 -4.81 25.20 0.21
N GLU A 67 -5.57 24.31 0.83
CA GLU A 67 -5.27 23.72 2.12
C GLU A 67 -5.06 22.21 2.06
N GLY A 68 -5.33 21.57 0.92
CA GLY A 68 -5.06 20.16 0.74
C GLY A 68 -5.35 19.64 -0.66
N VAL A 69 -4.84 18.43 -0.91
CA VAL A 69 -5.07 17.65 -2.13
C VAL A 69 -5.42 16.23 -1.72
N ILE A 70 -6.45 15.66 -2.34
CA ILE A 70 -6.87 14.27 -2.16
C ILE A 70 -6.93 13.62 -3.54
N ALA A 71 -6.23 12.51 -3.74
CA ALA A 71 -6.35 11.71 -4.95
C ALA A 71 -6.79 10.28 -4.58
N PHE A 72 -7.69 9.74 -5.37
CA PHE A 72 -8.23 8.41 -5.13
C PHE A 72 -8.63 7.73 -6.43
N GLN A 73 -8.60 6.42 -6.40
CA GLN A 73 -9.06 5.57 -7.49
C GLN A 73 -10.47 5.06 -7.19
N HIS A 74 -11.31 4.99 -8.22
CA HIS A 74 -12.62 4.37 -8.18
C HIS A 74 -12.67 3.25 -9.23
N GLN A 75 -13.04 2.05 -8.80
CA GLN A 75 -13.11 0.89 -9.69
C GLN A 75 -14.57 0.67 -10.10
N GLU A 76 -14.89 1.02 -11.36
CA GLU A 76 -16.22 0.76 -11.91
C GLU A 76 -16.57 -0.73 -11.84
N GLY A 77 -17.74 -1.03 -11.30
CA GLY A 77 -18.26 -2.41 -11.14
C GLY A 77 -17.86 -3.11 -9.84
N GLU A 78 -16.88 -2.64 -9.08
CA GLU A 78 -16.44 -3.29 -7.84
C GLU A 78 -16.96 -2.61 -6.57
N ARG A 79 -17.59 -1.46 -6.68
CA ARG A 79 -18.06 -0.66 -5.54
C ARG A 79 -16.97 -0.42 -4.49
N TYR A 80 -15.78 -0.13 -4.97
CA TYR A 80 -14.60 0.06 -4.14
C TYR A 80 -13.84 1.32 -4.55
N LEU A 81 -13.48 2.15 -3.57
CA LEU A 81 -12.67 3.34 -3.74
C LEU A 81 -11.46 3.23 -2.83
N HIS A 82 -10.31 3.68 -3.33
CA HIS A 82 -9.07 3.68 -2.59
C HIS A 82 -8.38 5.03 -2.66
N VAL A 83 -8.10 5.64 -1.50
CA VAL A 83 -7.33 6.88 -1.41
C VAL A 83 -5.85 6.55 -1.56
N HIS A 84 -5.17 7.21 -2.49
CA HIS A 84 -3.74 7.05 -2.70
C HIS A 84 -2.93 8.35 -2.52
N CYS A 85 -3.60 9.48 -2.29
CA CYS A 85 -3.01 10.71 -1.80
C CYS A 85 -3.99 11.41 -0.87
N LEU A 86 -3.56 11.70 0.34
CA LEU A 86 -4.26 12.55 1.29
C LEU A 86 -3.23 13.50 1.87
N SER A 87 -3.28 14.76 1.49
CA SER A 87 -2.34 15.79 1.92
C SER A 87 -3.15 17.01 2.36
N ILE A 88 -3.32 17.22 3.67
CA ILE A 88 -4.18 18.28 4.21
C ILE A 88 -3.43 19.05 5.29
N ARG A 89 -3.33 20.38 5.12
CA ARG A 89 -2.58 21.26 6.01
C ARG A 89 -3.35 21.59 7.29
N LYS A 90 -4.65 21.85 7.19
CA LYS A 90 -5.52 22.18 8.32
C LYS A 90 -6.97 21.83 8.01
N ASP A 91 -7.81 21.85 9.04
CA ASP A 91 -9.24 21.51 8.95
C ASP A 91 -9.50 20.14 8.34
N THR A 92 -8.64 19.16 8.69
CA THR A 92 -8.67 17.79 8.16
C THR A 92 -10.04 17.16 8.31
N GLY A 93 -10.71 17.36 9.45
CA GLY A 93 -12.05 16.83 9.68
C GLY A 93 -13.07 17.34 8.66
N ARG A 94 -13.06 18.65 8.36
CA ARG A 94 -13.94 19.23 7.35
C ARG A 94 -13.60 18.77 5.94
N ALA A 95 -12.31 18.68 5.61
CA ALA A 95 -11.89 18.19 4.31
C ALA A 95 -12.36 16.75 4.09
N LEU A 96 -12.25 15.88 5.10
CA LEU A 96 -12.71 14.49 5.05
C LEU A 96 -14.25 14.42 5.00
N GLU A 97 -14.97 15.27 5.73
CA GLU A 97 -16.43 15.36 5.67
C GLU A 97 -16.91 15.68 4.24
N GLU A 98 -16.34 16.73 3.63
CA GLU A 98 -16.64 17.12 2.26
C GLU A 98 -16.24 16.01 1.26
N PHE A 99 -15.11 15.33 1.49
CA PHE A 99 -14.64 14.22 0.64
C PHE A 99 -15.57 13.01 0.71
N VAL A 100 -15.94 12.58 1.90
CA VAL A 100 -16.88 11.45 2.09
C VAL A 100 -18.25 11.79 1.50
N ALA A 101 -18.73 13.03 1.65
CA ALA A 101 -19.98 13.48 1.04
C ALA A 101 -19.89 13.44 -0.51
N TYR A 102 -18.77 13.92 -1.08
CA TYR A 102 -18.49 13.84 -2.52
C TYR A 102 -18.54 12.39 -3.04
N CYS A 103 -17.92 11.46 -2.31
CA CYS A 103 -17.92 10.05 -2.69
C CYS A 103 -19.30 9.41 -2.55
N ARG A 104 -20.06 9.70 -1.48
CA ARG A 104 -21.42 9.17 -1.27
C ARG A 104 -22.39 9.57 -2.38
N GLU A 105 -22.29 10.80 -2.87
CA GLU A 105 -23.14 11.28 -3.96
C GLU A 105 -22.90 10.52 -5.26
N ARG A 106 -21.64 10.14 -5.55
CA ARG A 106 -21.24 9.53 -6.83
C ARG A 106 -21.22 8.01 -6.83
N TRP A 107 -20.86 7.41 -5.71
CA TRP A 107 -20.75 5.95 -5.57
C TRP A 107 -21.52 5.44 -4.34
N PRO A 108 -22.85 5.63 -4.30
CA PRO A 108 -23.65 5.21 -3.15
C PRO A 108 -23.56 3.70 -2.92
N GLY A 109 -23.29 3.32 -1.66
CA GLY A 109 -23.17 1.93 -1.23
C GLY A 109 -21.83 1.27 -1.58
N ALA A 110 -20.83 2.03 -2.06
CA ALA A 110 -19.47 1.56 -2.21
C ALA A 110 -18.71 1.57 -0.87
N MET A 111 -17.53 0.96 -0.85
CA MET A 111 -16.56 1.02 0.25
C MET A 111 -15.42 1.95 -0.14
N LEU A 112 -15.05 2.85 0.77
CA LEU A 112 -13.92 3.75 0.63
C LEU A 112 -12.86 3.40 1.67
N ASP A 113 -11.70 2.96 1.22
CA ASP A 113 -10.55 2.70 2.08
C ASP A 113 -9.62 3.91 2.16
N VAL A 114 -9.29 4.27 3.40
CA VAL A 114 -8.39 5.37 3.73
C VAL A 114 -7.26 4.84 4.59
N GLY A 115 -6.06 4.80 4.04
CA GLY A 115 -4.85 4.42 4.76
C GLY A 115 -4.16 5.65 5.36
N LEU A 116 -3.72 5.54 6.61
CA LEU A 116 -3.11 6.66 7.35
C LEU A 116 -1.87 6.20 8.12
N PRO A 117 -0.83 7.04 8.22
CA PRO A 117 0.15 6.91 9.29
C PRO A 117 -0.51 7.13 10.66
N ALA A 118 -0.04 6.43 11.68
CA ALA A 118 -0.54 6.61 13.05
C ALA A 118 -0.34 8.05 13.57
N GLU A 119 0.63 8.77 13.02
CA GLU A 119 0.93 10.17 13.31
C GLU A 119 -0.15 11.14 12.80
N ASN A 120 -0.95 10.76 11.80
CA ASN A 120 -2.05 11.61 11.33
C ASN A 120 -3.26 11.54 12.28
N VAL A 121 -3.07 12.10 13.46
CA VAL A 121 -4.05 12.08 14.56
C VAL A 121 -5.36 12.77 14.16
N ASP A 122 -5.28 13.88 13.41
CA ASP A 122 -6.45 14.66 13.02
C ASP A 122 -7.39 13.86 12.12
N ALA A 123 -6.86 13.18 11.10
CA ALA A 123 -7.66 12.34 10.20
C ALA A 123 -8.23 11.11 10.93
N ARG A 124 -7.40 10.45 11.73
CA ARG A 124 -7.82 9.29 12.53
C ARG A 124 -8.92 9.64 13.51
N SER A 125 -8.73 10.70 14.31
CA SER A 125 -9.73 11.12 15.30
C SER A 125 -11.06 11.47 14.66
N TRP A 126 -11.04 12.06 13.46
CA TRP A 126 -12.27 12.33 12.73
C TRP A 126 -12.96 11.03 12.31
N LEU A 127 -12.23 10.09 11.68
CA LEU A 127 -12.79 8.79 11.25
C LEU A 127 -13.36 8.00 12.44
N GLU A 128 -12.62 7.90 13.52
CA GLU A 128 -13.04 7.23 14.77
C GLU A 128 -14.27 7.92 15.38
N GLY A 129 -14.30 9.26 15.38
CA GLY A 129 -15.43 10.05 15.82
C GLY A 129 -16.70 9.84 14.98
N GLN A 130 -16.57 9.48 13.72
CA GLN A 130 -17.68 9.06 12.84
C GLN A 130 -18.07 7.58 13.00
N GLY A 131 -17.41 6.83 13.89
CA GLY A 131 -17.63 5.41 14.10
C GLY A 131 -17.11 4.53 12.96
N VAL A 132 -16.17 5.04 12.15
CA VAL A 132 -15.55 4.26 11.08
C VAL A 132 -14.59 3.23 11.68
N PRO A 133 -14.73 1.92 11.36
CA PRO A 133 -13.84 0.92 11.91
C PRO A 133 -12.43 1.02 11.31
N CYS A 134 -11.43 0.91 12.17
CA CYS A 134 -10.06 0.59 11.77
C CYS A 134 -10.02 -0.90 11.42
N ILE A 135 -9.73 -1.24 10.17
CA ILE A 135 -9.75 -2.61 9.65
C ILE A 135 -8.37 -3.26 9.60
N GLU A 136 -7.31 -2.44 9.71
CA GLU A 136 -5.93 -2.92 9.70
C GLU A 136 -5.06 -2.01 10.56
N ARG A 137 -4.12 -2.61 11.30
CA ARG A 137 -3.03 -1.93 11.98
C ARG A 137 -1.74 -2.68 11.74
N SER A 138 -0.80 -2.04 11.07
CA SER A 138 0.44 -2.69 10.65
C SER A 138 1.65 -1.82 10.96
N TRP A 139 2.77 -2.43 11.34
CA TRP A 139 4.06 -1.77 11.29
C TRP A 139 4.57 -1.73 9.85
N ASN A 140 5.00 -0.56 9.41
CA ASN A 140 5.65 -0.38 8.13
C ASN A 140 7.16 -0.58 8.29
N TYR A 141 7.69 -1.62 7.65
CA TYR A 141 9.11 -1.93 7.60
C TYR A 141 9.71 -1.57 6.26
N LEU A 142 10.90 -0.96 6.30
CA LEU A 142 11.66 -0.57 5.12
C LEU A 142 13.03 -1.27 5.14
N PHE A 143 13.44 -1.81 3.98
CA PHE A 143 14.76 -2.38 3.77
C PHE A 143 15.50 -1.65 2.64
N ASP A 144 16.77 -1.25 2.89
CA ASP A 144 17.66 -0.66 1.87
C ASP A 144 18.53 -1.76 1.27
N LEU A 145 18.24 -2.12 0.01
CA LEU A 145 18.99 -3.14 -0.72
C LEU A 145 20.36 -2.64 -1.24
N SER A 146 20.70 -1.35 -1.11
CA SER A 146 21.95 -0.81 -1.67
C SER A 146 23.18 -1.56 -1.17
N GLY A 147 23.25 -1.83 0.14
CA GLY A 147 24.32 -2.58 0.80
C GLY A 147 24.09 -4.09 0.92
N TYR A 148 22.95 -4.59 0.46
CA TYR A 148 22.62 -6.00 0.61
C TYR A 148 23.51 -6.89 -0.26
N GLN A 149 24.10 -7.90 0.37
CA GLN A 149 24.88 -8.95 -0.30
C GLN A 149 24.10 -10.26 -0.22
N PRO A 150 23.68 -10.83 -1.37
CA PRO A 150 23.01 -12.11 -1.37
C PRO A 150 23.89 -13.18 -0.70
N ALA A 151 23.33 -13.87 0.29
CA ALA A 151 23.93 -15.07 0.86
C ALA A 151 23.82 -16.23 -0.16
N ALA A 152 24.32 -17.42 0.20
CA ALA A 152 24.16 -18.61 -0.64
C ALA A 152 22.67 -18.89 -0.97
N GLU A 153 22.43 -19.67 -2.04
CA GLU A 153 21.10 -20.05 -2.49
C GLU A 153 20.15 -20.46 -1.36
N VAL A 154 18.92 -19.98 -1.43
CA VAL A 154 17.87 -20.30 -0.46
C VAL A 154 17.27 -21.65 -0.84
N SER A 155 17.56 -22.69 -0.06
CA SER A 155 16.99 -24.01 -0.32
C SER A 155 15.50 -24.07 0.05
N GLY A 156 14.71 -24.80 -0.74
CA GLY A 156 13.30 -25.07 -0.45
C GLY A 156 12.32 -23.97 -0.80
N VAL A 157 12.78 -22.82 -1.33
CA VAL A 157 11.93 -21.78 -1.90
C VAL A 157 11.97 -21.88 -3.42
N ARG A 158 10.81 -21.80 -4.04
CA ARG A 158 10.65 -21.92 -5.51
C ARG A 158 9.87 -20.75 -6.07
N PRO A 159 10.30 -20.16 -7.20
CA PRO A 159 9.48 -19.20 -7.91
C PRO A 159 8.20 -19.87 -8.46
N VAL A 160 7.13 -19.09 -8.52
CA VAL A 160 5.88 -19.51 -9.14
C VAL A 160 5.95 -19.23 -10.64
N THR A 161 5.58 -20.23 -11.43
CA THR A 161 5.46 -20.18 -12.89
C THR A 161 4.06 -20.66 -13.29
N GLU A 162 3.71 -20.60 -14.57
CA GLU A 162 2.44 -21.18 -15.05
C GLU A 162 2.32 -22.68 -14.72
N GLU A 163 3.45 -23.42 -14.69
CA GLU A 163 3.46 -24.86 -14.46
C GLU A 163 3.09 -25.25 -13.02
N ASN A 164 3.45 -24.40 -12.03
CA ASN A 164 3.19 -24.66 -10.61
C ASN A 164 2.20 -23.66 -9.99
N PHE A 165 1.50 -22.85 -10.80
CA PHE A 165 0.55 -21.85 -10.32
C PHE A 165 -0.58 -22.45 -9.46
N GLU A 166 -1.06 -23.64 -9.78
CA GLU A 166 -2.12 -24.28 -8.99
C GLU A 166 -1.66 -24.67 -7.57
N GLU A 167 -0.36 -24.92 -7.40
CA GLU A 167 0.22 -25.14 -6.07
C GLU A 167 0.20 -23.83 -5.25
N PHE A 168 0.63 -22.73 -5.86
CA PHE A 168 0.52 -21.40 -5.28
C PHE A 168 -0.95 -21.06 -4.95
N ALA A 169 -1.86 -21.26 -5.90
CA ALA A 169 -3.28 -20.96 -5.71
C ALA A 169 -3.91 -21.73 -4.54
N ALA A 170 -3.48 -22.98 -4.32
CA ALA A 170 -3.93 -23.78 -3.19
C ALA A 170 -3.47 -23.20 -1.83
N ILE A 171 -2.25 -22.64 -1.78
CA ILE A 171 -1.71 -21.94 -0.60
C ILE A 171 -2.44 -20.62 -0.43
N HIS A 172 -2.48 -19.80 -1.48
CA HIS A 172 -3.03 -18.44 -1.45
C HIS A 172 -4.49 -18.38 -0.99
N ARG A 173 -5.35 -19.29 -1.45
CA ARG A 173 -6.74 -19.38 -0.98
C ARG A 173 -6.87 -19.59 0.53
N ARG A 174 -5.86 -20.20 1.15
CA ARG A 174 -5.85 -20.45 2.61
C ARG A 174 -5.22 -19.32 3.40
N VAL A 175 -4.22 -18.64 2.82
CA VAL A 175 -3.50 -17.54 3.46
C VAL A 175 -4.32 -16.25 3.42
N GLN A 176 -4.85 -15.88 2.25
CA GLN A 176 -5.37 -14.54 2.00
C GLN A 176 -6.92 -14.44 2.06
N GLY A 177 -7.63 -15.55 2.21
CA GLY A 177 -9.08 -15.53 2.36
C GLY A 177 -9.80 -14.78 1.23
N GLU A 178 -10.59 -13.76 1.58
CA GLU A 178 -11.42 -12.95 0.66
C GLU A 178 -10.73 -11.65 0.18
N MET A 179 -9.43 -11.62 0.05
CA MET A 179 -8.73 -10.42 -0.43
C MET A 179 -9.09 -10.06 -1.87
N TYR A 180 -8.97 -8.77 -2.19
CA TYR A 180 -9.16 -8.27 -3.56
C TYR A 180 -8.27 -9.02 -4.58
N TRP A 181 -6.98 -9.15 -4.30
CA TRP A 181 -6.03 -9.89 -5.14
C TRP A 181 -6.13 -11.39 -4.89
N ASN A 182 -7.22 -11.99 -5.37
CA ASN A 182 -7.43 -13.44 -5.35
C ASN A 182 -6.63 -14.14 -6.47
N CYS A 183 -6.59 -15.46 -6.43
CA CYS A 183 -5.83 -16.28 -7.40
C CYS A 183 -6.15 -15.97 -8.86
N GLU A 184 -7.43 -15.69 -9.19
CA GLU A 184 -7.84 -15.41 -10.56
C GLU A 184 -7.26 -14.09 -11.07
N ARG A 185 -7.31 -13.04 -10.23
CA ARG A 185 -6.76 -11.72 -10.57
C ARG A 185 -5.25 -11.74 -10.65
N ILE A 186 -4.57 -12.41 -9.71
CA ILE A 186 -3.12 -12.59 -9.75
C ILE A 186 -2.71 -13.34 -11.02
N ARG A 187 -3.42 -14.40 -11.39
CA ARG A 187 -3.11 -15.14 -12.62
C ARG A 187 -3.26 -14.30 -13.88
N LYS A 188 -4.32 -13.49 -13.96
CA LYS A 188 -4.53 -12.59 -15.11
C LYS A 188 -3.45 -11.51 -15.23
N ALA A 189 -2.89 -11.10 -14.11
CA ALA A 189 -1.88 -10.05 -14.01
C ALA A 189 -0.50 -10.64 -13.60
N MET A 190 -0.21 -11.91 -13.91
CA MET A 190 0.95 -12.61 -13.39
C MET A 190 2.30 -11.94 -13.71
N ALA A 191 2.36 -11.21 -14.82
CA ALA A 191 3.55 -10.44 -15.20
C ALA A 191 3.84 -9.25 -14.24
N ASP A 192 2.82 -8.80 -13.51
CA ASP A 192 2.91 -7.68 -12.57
C ASP A 192 3.26 -8.14 -11.14
N TRP A 193 3.55 -9.42 -10.95
CA TRP A 193 3.82 -10.00 -9.65
C TRP A 193 5.08 -10.86 -9.65
N HIS A 194 5.76 -10.91 -8.50
CA HIS A 194 6.82 -11.89 -8.23
C HIS A 194 6.37 -12.76 -7.07
N LEU A 195 6.21 -14.04 -7.36
CA LEU A 195 5.60 -14.99 -6.45
C LEU A 195 6.60 -16.09 -6.11
N PHE A 196 6.69 -16.45 -4.82
CA PHE A 196 7.47 -17.60 -4.36
C PHE A 196 6.64 -18.45 -3.41
N ILE A 197 6.91 -19.74 -3.39
CA ILE A 197 6.33 -20.71 -2.48
C ILE A 197 7.41 -21.53 -1.80
N THR A 198 7.10 -22.03 -0.61
CA THR A 198 7.96 -22.96 0.15
C THR A 198 7.12 -24.05 0.81
N GLY A 199 7.74 -25.17 1.12
CA GLY A 199 7.08 -26.28 1.81
C GLY A 199 5.97 -26.97 1.01
N THR A 200 5.18 -27.77 1.68
CA THR A 200 4.02 -28.49 1.12
C THR A 200 2.92 -28.67 2.17
N GLY A 201 1.69 -28.90 1.72
CA GLY A 201 0.55 -29.16 2.59
C GLY A 201 0.22 -28.00 3.54
N ASP A 202 -0.01 -28.30 4.81
CA ASP A 202 -0.41 -27.30 5.82
C ASP A 202 0.73 -26.35 6.21
N GLU A 203 1.97 -26.77 6.03
CA GLU A 203 3.16 -25.95 6.34
C GLU A 203 3.65 -25.12 5.16
N ALA A 204 2.99 -25.24 4.00
CA ALA A 204 3.34 -24.46 2.84
C ALA A 204 3.16 -22.96 3.11
N GLY A 205 4.06 -22.17 2.56
CA GLY A 205 4.03 -20.71 2.67
C GLY A 205 4.22 -20.02 1.33
N GLU A 206 3.84 -18.75 1.27
CA GLU A 206 3.98 -17.91 0.10
C GLU A 206 4.55 -16.55 0.44
N VAL A 207 5.21 -15.90 -0.53
CA VAL A 207 5.46 -14.47 -0.56
C VAL A 207 5.06 -13.91 -1.92
N ILE A 208 4.38 -12.77 -1.89
CA ILE A 208 3.89 -12.03 -3.04
C ILE A 208 4.52 -10.65 -3.02
N LEU A 209 5.23 -10.31 -4.08
CA LEU A 209 5.83 -8.99 -4.27
C LEU A 209 5.15 -8.28 -5.44
N THR A 210 4.97 -6.98 -5.30
CA THR A 210 4.58 -6.14 -6.42
C THR A 210 5.67 -6.15 -7.49
N GLY A 211 5.29 -6.34 -8.74
CA GLY A 211 6.18 -6.23 -9.90
C GLY A 211 5.91 -4.97 -10.73
N PHE A 212 4.89 -4.21 -10.34
CA PHE A 212 4.49 -2.94 -10.94
C PHE A 212 5.01 -1.75 -10.11
N GLY A 213 4.94 -0.57 -10.69
CA GLY A 213 5.44 0.65 -10.05
C GLY A 213 6.90 0.96 -10.42
N SER A 214 7.57 1.70 -9.56
CA SER A 214 8.98 2.03 -9.75
C SER A 214 9.88 0.82 -9.50
N ASN A 215 10.80 0.53 -10.41
CA ASN A 215 11.83 -0.49 -10.15
C ASN A 215 12.71 -0.14 -8.94
N GLU A 216 12.76 1.11 -8.55
CA GLU A 216 13.53 1.56 -7.39
C GLU A 216 12.90 1.16 -6.06
N HIS A 217 11.57 1.02 -6.02
CA HIS A 217 10.82 0.67 -4.82
C HIS A 217 9.80 -0.43 -5.10
N GLN A 218 9.83 -1.47 -4.29
CA GLN A 218 8.92 -2.60 -4.33
C GLN A 218 8.30 -2.86 -2.96
N GLU A 219 7.19 -3.60 -2.94
CA GLU A 219 6.46 -3.95 -1.73
C GLU A 219 6.27 -5.46 -1.63
N ILE A 220 6.43 -6.02 -0.43
CA ILE A 220 5.86 -7.33 -0.12
C ILE A 220 4.37 -7.09 0.17
N PHE A 221 3.55 -7.51 -0.78
CA PHE A 221 2.09 -7.40 -0.66
C PHE A 221 1.54 -8.40 0.36
N ALA A 222 2.08 -9.61 0.38
CA ALA A 222 1.68 -10.65 1.32
C ALA A 222 2.79 -11.65 1.57
N LEU A 223 2.86 -12.17 2.79
CA LEU A 223 3.67 -13.31 3.20
C LEU A 223 2.92 -14.08 4.27
N GLY A 224 2.72 -15.37 4.07
CA GLY A 224 1.96 -16.17 5.03
C GLY A 224 2.10 -17.68 4.82
N PHE A 225 1.43 -18.43 5.69
CA PHE A 225 1.44 -19.90 5.70
C PHE A 225 0.02 -20.45 5.64
N ALA A 226 -0.15 -21.56 4.94
CA ALA A 226 -1.45 -22.16 4.66
C ALA A 226 -2.27 -22.55 5.91
N ASP A 227 -1.64 -22.84 7.05
CA ASP A 227 -2.33 -23.11 8.32
C ASP A 227 -2.44 -21.90 9.26
N GLY A 228 -2.01 -20.73 8.79
CA GLY A 228 -2.03 -19.48 9.56
C GLY A 228 -0.98 -19.42 10.69
N LYS A 229 -0.06 -20.38 10.78
CA LYS A 229 0.93 -20.40 11.85
C LYS A 229 2.27 -19.83 11.39
N TYR A 230 2.75 -18.83 12.10
CA TYR A 230 4.07 -18.27 11.87
C TYR A 230 5.19 -19.30 12.09
N ARG A 231 6.18 -19.30 11.17
CA ARG A 231 7.39 -20.14 11.23
C ARG A 231 8.60 -19.29 10.85
N ALA A 232 9.48 -19.03 11.81
CA ALA A 232 10.60 -18.10 11.63
C ALA A 232 11.56 -18.48 10.50
N GLU A 233 11.94 -19.77 10.37
CA GLU A 233 12.91 -20.21 9.36
C GLU A 233 12.32 -20.17 7.92
N PRO A 234 11.12 -20.74 7.64
CA PRO A 234 10.50 -20.58 6.32
C PRO A 234 10.16 -19.13 5.98
N PHE A 235 9.73 -18.33 6.96
CA PHE A 235 9.49 -16.89 6.77
C PHE A 235 10.77 -16.18 6.33
N ARG A 236 11.89 -16.42 7.02
CA ARG A 236 13.19 -15.87 6.64
C ARG A 236 13.64 -16.35 5.25
N ALA A 237 13.42 -17.60 4.92
CA ALA A 237 13.77 -18.15 3.61
C ALA A 237 12.99 -17.46 2.47
N LEU A 238 11.68 -17.26 2.63
CA LEU A 238 10.85 -16.52 1.67
C LEU A 238 11.32 -15.07 1.50
N LEU A 239 11.59 -14.37 2.61
CA LEU A 239 12.13 -13.00 2.57
C LEU A 239 13.49 -12.96 1.88
N THR A 240 14.37 -13.92 2.14
CA THR A 240 15.70 -13.97 1.52
C THR A 240 15.58 -14.16 0.01
N ALA A 241 14.70 -15.06 -0.46
CA ALA A 241 14.45 -15.24 -1.88
C ALA A 241 13.92 -13.95 -2.54
N ALA A 242 13.00 -13.24 -1.86
CA ALA A 242 12.49 -11.95 -2.30
C ALA A 242 13.62 -10.91 -2.42
N LEU A 243 14.47 -10.77 -1.41
CA LEU A 243 15.61 -9.85 -1.40
C LEU A 243 16.62 -10.15 -2.49
N HIS A 244 16.89 -11.45 -2.78
CA HIS A 244 17.77 -11.85 -3.87
C HIS A 244 17.24 -11.39 -5.23
N LEU A 245 15.97 -11.71 -5.54
CA LEU A 245 15.33 -11.26 -6.77
C LEU A 245 15.37 -9.74 -6.93
N LEU A 246 15.01 -9.02 -5.88
CA LEU A 246 14.95 -7.55 -5.94
C LEU A 246 16.34 -6.93 -6.11
N LYS A 247 17.37 -7.52 -5.48
CA LYS A 247 18.76 -7.10 -5.69
C LYS A 247 19.20 -7.30 -7.13
N GLU A 248 18.88 -8.45 -7.75
CA GLU A 248 19.17 -8.74 -9.17
C GLU A 248 18.46 -7.74 -10.11
N LYS A 249 17.24 -7.33 -9.75
CA LYS A 249 16.47 -6.32 -10.50
C LYS A 249 16.97 -4.87 -10.32
N GLY A 250 17.90 -4.65 -9.40
CA GLY A 250 18.41 -3.31 -9.10
C GLY A 250 17.48 -2.49 -8.22
N THR A 251 16.50 -3.12 -7.57
CA THR A 251 15.62 -2.47 -6.59
C THR A 251 16.43 -1.95 -5.43
N ARG A 252 16.12 -0.73 -4.99
CA ARG A 252 16.79 -0.10 -3.86
C ARG A 252 16.01 -0.25 -2.56
N TRP A 253 14.69 -0.08 -2.60
CA TRP A 253 13.85 -0.08 -1.42
C TRP A 253 12.80 -1.18 -1.46
N LEU A 254 12.63 -1.85 -0.35
CA LEU A 254 11.56 -2.82 -0.13
C LEU A 254 10.75 -2.42 1.09
N THR A 255 9.45 -2.24 0.91
CA THR A 255 8.48 -2.02 1.99
C THR A 255 7.75 -3.32 2.33
N PHE A 256 7.48 -3.52 3.61
CA PHE A 256 6.68 -4.64 4.09
C PHE A 256 5.84 -4.23 5.30
N PHE A 257 4.55 -4.52 5.23
CA PHE A 257 3.60 -4.30 6.31
C PHE A 257 3.37 -5.59 7.07
N VAL A 258 3.46 -5.53 8.40
CA VAL A 258 3.22 -6.68 9.28
C VAL A 258 2.35 -6.24 10.45
N ASP A 259 1.51 -7.14 10.94
CA ASP A 259 0.59 -6.85 12.04
C ASP A 259 1.31 -6.27 13.27
N VAL A 260 0.70 -5.26 13.90
CA VAL A 260 1.22 -4.69 15.15
C VAL A 260 1.22 -5.75 16.25
N GLY A 261 2.40 -6.04 16.78
CA GLY A 261 2.59 -7.11 17.80
C GLY A 261 2.77 -8.51 17.20
N GLY A 262 2.85 -8.62 15.87
CA GLY A 262 3.11 -9.89 15.18
C GLY A 262 4.50 -10.48 15.49
N PRO A 263 4.66 -11.78 15.33
CA PRO A 263 5.91 -12.49 15.60
C PRO A 263 7.01 -12.22 14.56
N GLU A 264 6.67 -11.62 13.44
CA GLU A 264 7.56 -11.31 12.30
C GLU A 264 8.67 -10.33 12.68
N LYS A 265 8.35 -9.42 13.61
CA LYS A 265 9.25 -8.36 14.07
C LYS A 265 10.66 -8.84 14.36
N GLU A 266 10.81 -9.94 15.09
CA GLU A 266 12.13 -10.44 15.49
C GLU A 266 13.00 -10.84 14.30
N VAL A 267 12.40 -11.46 13.27
CA VAL A 267 13.10 -11.86 12.05
C VAL A 267 13.43 -10.64 11.21
N LEU A 268 12.50 -9.72 11.05
CA LEU A 268 12.70 -8.48 10.29
C LEU A 268 13.85 -7.65 10.86
N ASP A 269 13.87 -7.43 12.19
CA ASP A 269 14.92 -6.69 12.87
C ASP A 269 16.30 -7.36 12.67
N LYS A 270 16.38 -8.70 12.82
CA LYS A 270 17.62 -9.47 12.60
C LYS A 270 18.10 -9.45 11.15
N MET A 271 17.20 -9.33 10.19
CA MET A 271 17.53 -9.20 8.78
C MET A 271 17.91 -7.78 8.37
N GLY A 272 17.76 -6.79 9.24
CA GLY A 272 18.13 -5.41 8.99
C GLY A 272 17.01 -4.54 8.43
N PHE A 273 15.76 -5.01 8.47
CA PHE A 273 14.61 -4.15 8.20
C PHE A 273 14.47 -3.11 9.31
N ARG A 274 14.07 -1.92 8.95
CA ARG A 274 13.83 -0.81 9.87
C ARG A 274 12.36 -0.46 9.93
N CYS A 275 11.74 -0.50 11.09
CA CYS A 275 10.40 0.02 11.28
C CYS A 275 10.41 1.54 11.10
N VAL A 276 9.60 2.05 10.19
CA VAL A 276 9.53 3.47 9.82
C VAL A 276 8.24 4.14 10.27
N GLY A 277 7.28 3.39 10.79
CA GLY A 277 6.03 3.92 11.30
C GLY A 277 4.97 2.84 11.54
N GLU A 278 3.81 3.25 12.01
CA GLU A 278 2.60 2.42 12.08
C GLU A 278 1.60 2.92 11.03
N PHE A 279 1.06 1.98 10.27
CA PHE A 279 -0.01 2.18 9.31
C PHE A 279 -1.35 1.75 9.91
N GLN A 280 -2.41 2.50 9.58
CA GLN A 280 -3.79 2.16 9.95
C GLN A 280 -4.72 2.36 8.75
N ALA A 281 -5.53 1.36 8.42
CA ALA A 281 -6.55 1.46 7.39
C ALA A 281 -7.95 1.55 7.98
N TYR A 282 -8.74 2.44 7.43
CA TYR A 282 -10.13 2.68 7.80
C TYR A 282 -11.04 2.43 6.61
N ARG A 283 -12.19 1.79 6.84
CA ARG A 283 -13.17 1.51 5.77
C ARG A 283 -14.48 2.22 6.02
N VAL A 284 -14.76 3.20 5.18
CA VAL A 284 -16.00 3.98 5.19
C VAL A 284 -17.02 3.33 4.28
N LYS A 285 -18.23 3.09 4.78
CA LYS A 285 -19.37 2.73 3.93
C LYS A 285 -20.01 4.01 3.40
N LEU A 286 -20.06 4.14 2.10
CA LEU A 286 -20.61 5.30 1.40
C LEU A 286 -22.13 5.27 1.28
#